data_8890b03b9ce3b8c1bd40988c39a4d316
#
_entry.id   8890b03b9ce3b8c1bd40988c39a4d316
#
_cell.length_a   1.000
_cell.length_b   1.000
_cell.length_c   1.000
_cell.angle_alpha   90.00
_cell.angle_beta   90.00
_cell.angle_gamma   90.00
#
_symmetry.space_group_name_H-M   'P 1'
#
loop_
_entity.id
_entity.type
_entity.pdbx_description
1 polymer ?
#
loop_
_entity_poly.entity_id
_entity_poly.type
_entity_poly.pdbx_seq_one_letter_code
_entity_poly.pdbx_strand_id
1 'polypeptide(L)'
;QLKKVDFVTARVGIMNAMRAYALIQKAQLPNVRALFASTGVKGDELSPDYYIKELLLENSINTAPLGTIKAFIASSKECKPVELRADWIENFFHSLAANGVDMKVVCDELMDEGLSAFKEAFVEILNELK
;
A
#
# COMPACT_ATOMS: atom_id res chain seq x y z
N GLN A 1 17.12 -3.22 -1.40
CA GLN A 1 16.95 -4.68 -1.26
C GLN A 1 15.82 -5.23 -2.15
N LEU A 2 14.63 -4.62 -2.14
CA LEU A 2 13.44 -5.11 -2.86
C LEU A 2 13.62 -5.21 -4.39
N LYS A 3 14.40 -4.35 -5.01
CA LYS A 3 14.66 -4.36 -6.47
C LYS A 3 15.36 -5.63 -6.99
N LYS A 4 15.85 -6.47 -6.10
CA LYS A 4 16.55 -7.73 -6.45
C LYS A 4 15.63 -8.95 -6.47
N VAL A 5 14.33 -8.77 -6.21
CA VAL A 5 13.38 -9.89 -6.04
C VAL A 5 12.18 -9.68 -6.97
N ASP A 6 12.15 -10.39 -8.08
CA ASP A 6 11.20 -10.19 -9.18
C ASP A 6 9.72 -10.32 -8.82
N PHE A 7 9.37 -11.11 -7.80
CA PHE A 7 7.96 -11.33 -7.42
C PHE A 7 7.37 -10.25 -6.52
N VAL A 8 8.14 -9.23 -6.11
CA VAL A 8 7.69 -8.22 -5.13
C VAL A 8 7.15 -6.94 -5.74
N THR A 9 7.24 -6.79 -7.07
CA THR A 9 6.78 -5.57 -7.75
C THR A 9 5.35 -5.23 -7.33
N ALA A 10 5.16 -4.03 -6.78
CA ALA A 10 3.90 -3.50 -6.27
C ALA A 10 3.23 -4.30 -5.12
N ARG A 11 3.76 -5.45 -4.69
CA ARG A 11 3.07 -6.35 -3.75
C ARG A 11 3.42 -6.13 -2.28
N VAL A 12 4.62 -5.68 -1.95
CA VAL A 12 5.04 -5.51 -0.54
C VAL A 12 4.09 -4.59 0.22
N GLY A 13 3.78 -3.44 -0.35
CA GLY A 13 2.84 -2.48 0.26
C GLY A 13 1.43 -3.06 0.41
N ILE A 14 0.94 -3.78 -0.60
CA ILE A 14 -0.37 -4.46 -0.57
C ILE A 14 -0.40 -5.52 0.55
N MET A 15 0.60 -6.40 0.62
CA MET A 15 0.66 -7.45 1.64
C MET A 15 0.78 -6.88 3.05
N ASN A 16 1.57 -5.80 3.21
CA ASN A 16 1.68 -5.11 4.50
C ASN A 16 0.37 -4.43 4.91
N ALA A 17 -0.34 -3.80 3.97
CA ALA A 17 -1.66 -3.21 4.19
C ALA A 17 -2.70 -4.28 4.57
N MET A 18 -2.70 -5.43 3.89
CA MET A 18 -3.56 -6.57 4.23
C MET A 18 -3.26 -7.14 5.61
N ARG A 19 -1.99 -7.18 6.01
CA ARG A 19 -1.56 -7.61 7.36
C ARG A 19 -2.08 -6.65 8.44
N ALA A 20 -1.97 -5.35 8.22
CA ALA A 20 -2.54 -4.34 9.11
C ALA A 20 -4.08 -4.44 9.19
N TYR A 21 -4.74 -4.64 8.05
CA TYR A 21 -6.19 -4.88 8.01
C TYR A 21 -6.58 -6.12 8.82
N ALA A 22 -5.85 -7.23 8.70
CA ALA A 22 -6.10 -8.44 9.48
C ALA A 22 -6.04 -8.20 11.00
N LEU A 23 -5.09 -7.37 11.46
CA LEU A 23 -4.98 -6.99 12.87
C LEU A 23 -6.20 -6.16 13.34
N ILE A 24 -6.68 -5.23 12.52
CA ILE A 24 -7.88 -4.43 12.81
C ILE A 24 -9.11 -5.33 12.90
N GLN A 25 -9.28 -6.25 11.95
CA GLN A 25 -10.40 -7.19 11.96
C GLN A 25 -10.37 -8.12 13.19
N LYS A 26 -9.18 -8.60 13.57
CA LYS A 26 -8.99 -9.43 14.77
C LYS A 26 -9.34 -8.69 16.07
N ALA A 27 -9.11 -7.39 16.11
CA ALA A 27 -9.41 -6.57 17.30
C ALA A 27 -10.92 -6.38 17.53
N GLN A 28 -11.77 -6.61 16.52
CA GLN A 28 -13.23 -6.53 16.57
C GLN A 28 -13.80 -5.27 17.24
N LEU A 29 -13.12 -4.12 17.02
CA LEU A 29 -13.56 -2.85 17.59
C LEU A 29 -14.73 -2.27 16.77
N PRO A 30 -15.89 -1.97 17.40
CA PRO A 30 -17.13 -1.67 16.67
C PRO A 30 -17.09 -0.39 15.85
N ASN A 31 -16.24 0.57 16.20
CA ASN A 31 -16.15 1.89 15.57
C ASN A 31 -14.82 2.11 14.83
N VAL A 32 -14.09 1.04 14.52
CA VAL A 32 -12.80 1.11 13.83
C VAL A 32 -12.88 0.39 12.50
N ARG A 33 -12.46 1.05 11.42
CA ARG A 33 -12.31 0.48 10.09
C ARG A 33 -10.93 0.78 9.53
N ALA A 34 -10.42 -0.13 8.74
CA ALA A 34 -9.20 0.13 7.98
C ALA A 34 -9.45 1.18 6.89
N LEU A 35 -8.55 2.14 6.76
CA LEU A 35 -8.51 3.11 5.69
C LEU A 35 -7.17 2.99 4.96
N PHE A 36 -7.23 2.66 3.66
CA PHE A 36 -6.08 2.64 2.77
C PHE A 36 -5.97 4.00 2.09
N ALA A 37 -4.97 4.78 2.52
CA ALA A 37 -4.79 6.14 2.03
C ALA A 37 -3.92 6.16 0.77
N SER A 38 -4.24 7.09 -0.15
CA SER A 38 -3.42 7.40 -1.33
C SER A 38 -3.19 6.19 -2.25
N THR A 39 -4.25 5.44 -2.56
CA THR A 39 -4.20 4.23 -3.40
C THR A 39 -4.08 4.52 -4.91
N GLY A 40 -3.57 5.68 -5.31
CA GLY A 40 -3.25 6.00 -6.70
C GLY A 40 -1.91 5.39 -7.13
N VAL A 41 -1.84 4.95 -8.39
CA VAL A 41 -0.60 4.47 -9.02
C VAL A 41 0.25 5.65 -9.46
N LYS A 42 1.56 5.57 -9.24
CA LYS A 42 2.55 6.49 -9.81
C LYS A 42 3.24 5.81 -10.98
N GLY A 43 3.34 6.51 -12.12
CA GLY A 43 3.89 5.95 -13.38
C GLY A 43 2.86 5.15 -14.19
N ASP A 44 3.30 4.56 -15.29
CA ASP A 44 2.44 3.93 -16.31
C ASP A 44 2.55 2.40 -16.34
N GLU A 45 3.30 1.80 -15.40
CA GLU A 45 3.55 0.35 -15.38
C GLU A 45 2.34 -0.47 -14.90
N LEU A 46 1.44 0.14 -14.14
CA LEU A 46 0.25 -0.49 -13.56
C LEU A 46 -1.00 0.28 -13.96
N SER A 47 -2.14 -0.39 -14.00
CA SER A 47 -3.42 0.31 -14.23
C SER A 47 -3.67 1.35 -13.12
N PRO A 48 -4.26 2.52 -13.44
CA PRO A 48 -4.46 3.60 -12.47
C PRO A 48 -5.23 3.16 -11.22
N ASP A 49 -6.10 2.16 -11.32
CA ASP A 49 -6.96 1.63 -10.27
C ASP A 49 -6.43 0.34 -9.62
N TYR A 50 -5.18 -0.05 -9.93
CA TYR A 50 -4.58 -1.30 -9.48
C TYR A 50 -4.67 -1.49 -7.95
N TYR A 51 -4.20 -0.51 -7.17
CA TYR A 51 -4.20 -0.64 -5.71
C TYR A 51 -5.60 -0.64 -5.10
N ILE A 52 -6.58 0.06 -5.71
CA ILE A 52 -7.97 -0.01 -5.25
C ILE A 52 -8.51 -1.44 -5.41
N LYS A 53 -8.24 -2.07 -6.55
CA LYS A 53 -8.68 -3.45 -6.82
C LYS A 53 -8.03 -4.45 -5.89
N GLU A 54 -6.72 -4.34 -5.67
CA GLU A 54 -5.98 -5.25 -4.78
C GLU A 54 -6.33 -5.07 -3.28
N LEU A 55 -6.84 -3.89 -2.88
CA LEU A 55 -7.24 -3.56 -1.51
C LEU A 55 -8.75 -3.36 -1.36
N LEU A 56 -9.54 -3.95 -2.25
CA LEU A 56 -11.00 -3.95 -2.15
C LEU A 56 -11.45 -4.97 -1.10
N LEU A 57 -11.18 -4.67 0.16
CA LEU A 57 -11.48 -5.52 1.31
C LEU A 57 -12.80 -5.12 1.96
N GLU A 58 -13.51 -6.08 2.52
CA GLU A 58 -14.80 -5.85 3.17
C GLU A 58 -14.66 -4.87 4.35
N ASN A 59 -15.61 -3.99 4.55
CA ASN A 59 -15.60 -2.98 5.62
C ASN A 59 -14.34 -2.09 5.67
N SER A 60 -13.67 -1.90 4.54
CA SER A 60 -12.54 -0.97 4.41
C SER A 60 -12.92 0.30 3.65
N ILE A 61 -12.06 1.30 3.72
CA ILE A 61 -12.16 2.55 2.99
C ILE A 61 -10.88 2.70 2.14
N ASN A 62 -11.05 3.09 0.88
CA ASN A 62 -9.94 3.52 0.03
C ASN A 62 -10.07 5.00 -0.28
N THR A 63 -8.98 5.76 -0.19
CA THR A 63 -8.90 7.13 -0.67
C THR A 63 -7.91 7.22 -1.83
N ALA A 64 -8.32 7.86 -2.91
CA ALA A 64 -7.52 7.93 -4.12
C ALA A 64 -7.72 9.27 -4.86
N PRO A 65 -6.78 9.66 -5.73
CA PRO A 65 -6.97 10.78 -6.64
C PRO A 65 -8.21 10.60 -7.53
N LEU A 66 -8.83 11.72 -7.92
CA LEU A 66 -10.05 11.68 -8.74
C LEU A 66 -9.89 10.88 -10.03
N GLY A 67 -8.73 10.96 -10.69
CA GLY A 67 -8.43 10.18 -11.89
C GLY A 67 -8.47 8.68 -11.64
N THR A 68 -7.90 8.23 -10.53
CA THR A 68 -7.92 6.83 -10.08
C THR A 68 -9.34 6.35 -9.80
N ILE A 69 -10.16 7.19 -9.13
CA ILE A 69 -11.57 6.86 -8.85
C ILE A 69 -12.35 6.70 -10.16
N LYS A 70 -12.17 7.61 -11.12
CA LYS A 70 -12.81 7.52 -12.44
C LYS A 70 -12.40 6.26 -13.20
N ALA A 71 -11.11 5.90 -13.17
CA ALA A 71 -10.61 4.67 -13.78
C ALA A 71 -11.23 3.44 -13.13
N PHE A 72 -11.31 3.39 -11.81
CA PHE A 72 -11.96 2.30 -11.09
C PHE A 72 -13.45 2.17 -11.46
N ILE A 73 -14.21 3.26 -11.46
CA ILE A 73 -15.64 3.24 -11.84
C ILE A 73 -15.82 2.71 -13.27
N ALA A 74 -14.96 3.11 -14.21
CA ALA A 74 -15.02 2.67 -15.59
C ALA A 74 -14.72 1.17 -15.76
N SER A 75 -13.87 0.59 -14.90
CA SER A 75 -13.41 -0.79 -14.97
C SER A 75 -14.09 -1.74 -13.97
N SER A 76 -14.92 -1.21 -13.05
CA SER A 76 -15.39 -1.95 -11.86
C SER A 76 -16.55 -2.93 -12.12
N LYS A 77 -17.09 -3.03 -13.33
CA LYS A 77 -18.27 -3.87 -13.64
C LYS A 77 -18.14 -5.34 -13.21
N GLU A 78 -16.92 -5.82 -12.98
CA GLU A 78 -16.63 -7.20 -12.57
C GLU A 78 -15.76 -7.29 -11.30
N CYS A 79 -15.52 -6.18 -10.60
CA CYS A 79 -14.69 -6.21 -9.38
C CYS A 79 -15.44 -6.85 -8.22
N LYS A 80 -14.82 -7.88 -7.65
CA LYS A 80 -15.30 -8.53 -6.41
C LYS A 80 -14.38 -8.13 -5.27
N PRO A 81 -14.91 -8.07 -4.03
CA PRO A 81 -14.06 -7.92 -2.85
C PRO A 81 -12.96 -8.98 -2.81
N VAL A 82 -11.77 -8.55 -2.41
CA VAL A 82 -10.63 -9.45 -2.25
C VAL A 82 -10.80 -10.24 -0.96
N GLU A 83 -10.60 -11.55 -1.03
CA GLU A 83 -10.61 -12.40 0.14
C GLU A 83 -9.28 -12.28 0.89
N LEU A 84 -9.36 -12.03 2.20
CA LEU A 84 -8.18 -11.98 3.05
C LEU A 84 -7.67 -13.40 3.34
N ARG A 85 -6.48 -13.72 2.86
CA ARG A 85 -5.83 -15.02 3.06
C ARG A 85 -4.57 -14.87 3.92
N ALA A 86 -4.70 -15.20 5.20
CA ALA A 86 -3.60 -15.05 6.17
C ALA A 86 -2.40 -15.93 5.80
N ASP A 87 -2.64 -17.17 5.33
CA ASP A 87 -1.62 -18.09 4.85
C ASP A 87 -0.79 -17.49 3.70
N TRP A 88 -1.46 -16.82 2.77
CA TRP A 88 -0.80 -16.19 1.63
C TRP A 88 0.09 -15.00 2.05
N ILE A 89 -0.40 -14.18 2.96
CA ILE A 89 0.35 -13.04 3.50
C ILE A 89 1.62 -13.53 4.22
N GLU A 90 1.49 -14.53 5.10
CA GLU A 90 2.64 -15.05 5.84
C GLU A 90 3.65 -15.74 4.91
N ASN A 91 3.19 -16.52 3.93
CA ASN A 91 4.07 -17.15 2.94
C ASN A 91 4.82 -16.11 2.10
N PHE A 92 4.17 -14.98 1.76
CA PHE A 92 4.84 -13.89 1.05
C PHE A 92 6.01 -13.31 1.87
N PHE A 93 5.79 -12.99 3.14
CA PHE A 93 6.86 -12.46 4.00
C PHE A 93 7.95 -13.48 4.30
N HIS A 94 7.60 -14.76 4.47
CA HIS A 94 8.60 -15.85 4.58
C HIS A 94 9.46 -15.93 3.31
N SER A 95 8.85 -15.82 2.14
CA SER A 95 9.58 -15.83 0.86
C SER A 95 10.52 -14.62 0.73
N LEU A 96 10.11 -13.43 1.19
CA LEU A 96 10.99 -12.26 1.24
C LEU A 96 12.21 -12.53 2.11
N ALA A 97 12.01 -13.04 3.33
CA ALA A 97 13.07 -13.34 4.26
C ALA A 97 14.04 -14.43 3.69
N ALA A 98 13.50 -15.48 3.05
CA ALA A 98 14.29 -16.51 2.40
C ALA A 98 15.16 -15.97 1.23
N ASN A 99 14.73 -14.88 0.60
CA ASN A 99 15.50 -14.17 -0.43
C ASN A 99 16.39 -13.04 0.14
N GLY A 100 16.63 -13.02 1.45
CA GLY A 100 17.54 -12.10 2.12
C GLY A 100 16.98 -10.68 2.30
N VAL A 101 15.66 -10.50 2.24
CA VAL A 101 15.01 -9.21 2.50
C VAL A 101 14.60 -9.14 3.98
N ASP A 102 15.22 -8.25 4.74
CA ASP A 102 14.81 -7.91 6.10
C ASP A 102 13.80 -6.74 6.05
N MET A 103 12.54 -7.03 6.36
CA MET A 103 11.47 -6.05 6.36
C MET A 103 11.68 -4.93 7.41
N LYS A 104 12.39 -5.21 8.51
CA LYS A 104 12.71 -4.16 9.48
C LYS A 104 13.65 -3.12 8.85
N VAL A 105 14.71 -3.58 8.19
CA VAL A 105 15.64 -2.70 7.48
C VAL A 105 14.92 -1.89 6.39
N VAL A 106 14.04 -2.54 5.63
CA VAL A 106 13.22 -1.84 4.60
C VAL A 106 12.36 -0.74 5.21
N CYS A 107 11.71 -1.00 6.34
CA CYS A 107 10.88 -0.01 7.01
C CYS A 107 11.70 1.16 7.59
N ASP A 108 12.87 0.86 8.17
CA ASP A 108 13.77 1.87 8.71
C ASP A 108 14.30 2.79 7.58
N GLU A 109 14.76 2.21 6.45
CA GLU A 109 15.18 2.94 5.26
C GLU A 109 14.06 3.86 4.72
N LEU A 110 12.83 3.33 4.57
CA LEU A 110 11.68 4.11 4.09
C LEU A 110 11.30 5.25 5.04
N MET A 111 11.45 5.06 6.35
CA MET A 111 11.20 6.10 7.35
C MET A 111 12.22 7.23 7.22
N ASP A 112 13.49 6.91 7.11
CA ASP A 112 14.58 7.89 7.01
C ASP A 112 14.49 8.68 5.69
N GLU A 113 14.25 8.00 4.57
CA GLU A 113 14.05 8.63 3.27
C GLU A 113 12.81 9.54 3.28
N GLY A 114 11.69 9.07 3.83
CA GLY A 114 10.46 9.85 3.93
C GLY A 114 10.63 11.10 4.79
N LEU A 115 11.29 10.98 5.95
CA LEU A 115 11.55 12.12 6.82
C LEU A 115 12.47 13.15 6.15
N SER A 116 13.49 12.70 5.43
CA SER A 116 14.39 13.57 4.68
C SER A 116 13.67 14.34 3.59
N ALA A 117 12.84 13.65 2.79
CA ALA A 117 12.02 14.26 1.74
C ALA A 117 11.05 15.31 2.29
N PHE A 118 10.42 15.05 3.44
CA PHE A 118 9.55 16.05 4.11
C PHE A 118 10.32 17.29 4.57
N LYS A 119 11.52 17.12 5.13
CA LYS A 119 12.37 18.25 5.55
C LYS A 119 12.81 19.11 4.36
N GLU A 120 13.20 18.47 3.27
CA GLU A 120 13.60 19.16 2.01
C GLU A 120 12.41 19.95 1.44
N ALA A 121 11.25 19.32 1.27
CA ALA A 121 10.05 19.99 0.76
C ALA A 121 9.63 21.18 1.66
N PHE A 122 9.77 21.05 2.98
CA PHE A 122 9.45 22.14 3.90
C PHE A 122 10.41 23.34 3.71
N VAL A 123 11.70 23.09 3.53
CA VAL A 123 12.69 24.14 3.27
C VAL A 123 12.42 24.83 1.93
N GLU A 124 12.07 24.07 0.87
CA GLU A 124 11.69 24.60 -0.44
C GLU A 124 10.48 25.54 -0.31
N ILE A 125 9.41 25.11 0.34
CA ILE A 125 8.21 25.95 0.58
C ILE A 125 8.59 27.25 1.31
N LEU A 126 9.42 27.19 2.36
CA LEU A 126 9.86 28.38 3.09
C LEU A 126 10.68 29.34 2.21
N ASN A 127 11.44 28.84 1.25
CA ASN A 127 12.22 29.66 0.33
C ASN A 127 11.34 30.32 -0.75
N GLU A 128 10.26 29.67 -1.20
CA GLU A 128 9.29 30.23 -2.13
C GLU A 128 8.42 31.34 -1.51
N LEU A 129 8.26 31.33 -0.19
CA LEU A 129 7.46 32.32 0.54
C LEU A 129 8.24 33.58 0.94
N LYS A 130 9.55 33.66 0.66
CA LYS A 130 10.41 34.84 0.91
C LYS A 130 10.43 35.79 -0.29
#